data_04c416580543e2a255815ea8161099cc
#
_entry.id   04c416580543e2a255815ea8161099cc
#
_cell.length_a   1.000
_cell.length_b   1.000
_cell.length_c   1.000
_cell.angle_alpha   90.00
_cell.angle_beta   90.00
_cell.angle_gamma   90.00
#
_symmetry.space_group_name_H-M   'P 1'
#
loop_
_entity.id
_entity.type
_entity.pdbx_description
1 polymer ?
#
loop_
_entity_poly.entity_id
_entity_poly.type
_entity_poly.pdbx_seq_one_letter_code
_entity_poly.pdbx_strand_id
1 'polypeptide(L)'
;MREITSKNDLAIACHRIVHGGDYTESRTITRDTYHHLEKLSDLAPLHNGAALGIVESCIKQLPGAINVACFDSQFHATIPPHISTYPINPDIAEKNRLRKYGFHGLSYAFITRSVAKFLQKDANQVNMIALHLGSGASACAIKAGKSWDTSMGLTPLAGLPGATRSGSVDPSLVFHYASDVGKLSPASTEHLHISRAEEILNKQSGWKSLTGTTDFSVIAGSDEPKHKLAFDIFVDRVCGFIGSYYVSLEGHVDALVFAGGIGEKSARLRGEVVRRTSCLGFAIDQARNSRDLTEVVEEVGSDQARHRVLVCQTDEQLEMARAATEKGELWDA
;
A
#
# COMPACT_ATOMS: atom_id res chain seq x y z
N MET A 1 -11.38 14.04 -26.03
CA MET A 1 -11.72 14.50 -24.66
C MET A 1 -12.06 15.98 -24.73
N ARG A 2 -13.12 16.46 -24.09
CA ARG A 2 -13.33 17.90 -23.90
C ARG A 2 -12.29 18.40 -22.91
N GLU A 3 -11.57 19.45 -23.25
CA GLU A 3 -10.66 20.10 -22.31
C GLU A 3 -11.45 20.72 -21.16
N ILE A 4 -10.95 20.58 -19.92
CA ILE A 4 -11.48 21.26 -18.74
C ILE A 4 -11.07 22.73 -18.88
N THR A 5 -12.02 23.61 -19.07
CA THR A 5 -11.78 25.04 -19.30
C THR A 5 -12.18 25.89 -18.08
N SER A 6 -12.98 25.36 -17.20
CA SER A 6 -13.43 26.05 -15.99
C SER A 6 -13.63 25.08 -14.82
N LYS A 7 -13.69 25.60 -13.60
CA LYS A 7 -14.01 24.83 -12.38
C LYS A 7 -15.40 24.16 -12.46
N ASN A 8 -16.31 24.74 -13.21
CA ASN A 8 -17.69 24.22 -13.37
C ASN A 8 -17.77 22.98 -14.28
N ASP A 9 -16.69 22.67 -14.99
CA ASP A 9 -16.61 21.47 -15.83
C ASP A 9 -16.24 20.21 -15.00
N LEU A 10 -15.91 20.39 -13.72
CA LEU A 10 -15.56 19.33 -12.79
C LEU A 10 -16.80 18.77 -12.09
N ALA A 11 -17.25 17.60 -12.49
CA ALA A 11 -18.41 16.93 -11.89
C ALA A 11 -18.04 16.18 -10.59
N ILE A 12 -16.86 15.55 -10.55
CA ILE A 12 -16.43 14.70 -9.43
C ILE A 12 -14.97 15.02 -9.05
N ALA A 13 -14.70 15.10 -7.74
CA ALA A 13 -13.38 15.17 -7.16
C ALA A 13 -13.12 13.91 -6.29
N CYS A 14 -12.19 13.06 -6.70
CA CYS A 14 -11.81 11.86 -5.96
C CYS A 14 -10.67 12.17 -4.99
N HIS A 15 -10.81 11.72 -3.74
CA HIS A 15 -9.84 11.92 -2.68
C HIS A 15 -9.32 10.58 -2.19
N ARG A 16 -8.02 10.37 -2.25
CA ARG A 16 -7.38 9.23 -1.61
C ARG A 16 -7.33 9.46 -0.11
N ILE A 17 -8.01 8.60 0.63
CA ILE A 17 -7.99 8.56 2.10
C ILE A 17 -7.31 7.26 2.51
N VAL A 18 -6.23 7.35 3.29
CA VAL A 18 -5.43 6.17 3.63
C VAL A 18 -6.26 5.18 4.47
N HIS A 19 -6.89 5.64 5.54
CA HIS A 19 -7.64 4.77 6.43
C HIS A 19 -9.15 5.00 6.33
N GLY A 20 -9.85 4.01 5.77
CA GLY A 20 -11.32 4.03 5.62
C GLY A 20 -12.07 3.41 6.80
N GLY A 21 -11.38 2.85 7.80
CA GLY A 21 -12.03 2.18 8.93
C GLY A 21 -12.96 1.06 8.47
N ASP A 22 -14.23 1.16 8.83
CA ASP A 22 -15.26 0.18 8.48
C ASP A 22 -15.84 0.37 7.07
N TYR A 23 -15.45 1.41 6.34
CA TYR A 23 -15.85 1.58 4.95
C TYR A 23 -15.14 0.56 4.06
N THR A 24 -15.94 -0.27 3.40
CA THR A 24 -15.46 -1.33 2.49
C THR A 24 -15.49 -0.92 1.02
N GLU A 25 -16.01 0.27 0.73
CA GLU A 25 -16.12 0.84 -0.61
C GLU A 25 -15.99 2.36 -0.57
N SER A 26 -15.74 2.99 -1.72
CA SER A 26 -15.69 4.44 -1.86
C SER A 26 -17.01 5.09 -1.40
N ARG A 27 -16.94 6.28 -0.81
CA ARG A 27 -18.11 7.00 -0.27
C ARG A 27 -18.16 8.44 -0.76
N THR A 28 -19.36 8.92 -1.08
CA THR A 28 -19.59 10.36 -1.25
C THR A 28 -19.36 11.07 0.07
N ILE A 29 -18.60 12.17 0.01
CA ILE A 29 -18.30 12.97 1.20
C ILE A 29 -19.46 13.90 1.47
N THR A 30 -20.31 13.51 2.39
CA THR A 30 -21.35 14.34 3.02
C THR A 30 -20.80 14.89 4.34
N ARG A 31 -21.58 15.74 5.03
CA ARG A 31 -21.23 16.21 6.36
C ARG A 31 -21.01 15.04 7.34
N ASP A 32 -21.89 14.03 7.30
CA ASP A 32 -21.81 12.88 8.21
C ASP A 32 -20.60 12.00 7.88
N THR A 33 -20.33 11.76 6.58
CA THR A 33 -19.14 11.04 6.14
C THR A 33 -17.87 11.76 6.56
N TYR A 34 -17.81 13.09 6.42
CA TYR A 34 -16.66 13.90 6.82
C TYR A 34 -16.39 13.76 8.32
N HIS A 35 -17.42 13.93 9.17
CA HIS A 35 -17.26 13.75 10.62
C HIS A 35 -16.89 12.32 11.03
N HIS A 36 -17.34 11.32 10.27
CA HIS A 36 -16.88 9.95 10.50
C HIS A 36 -15.40 9.79 10.18
N LEU A 37 -14.93 10.39 9.07
CA LEU A 37 -13.51 10.36 8.69
C LEU A 37 -12.62 11.13 9.69
N GLU A 38 -13.11 12.21 10.28
CA GLU A 38 -12.41 12.89 11.38
C GLU A 38 -12.16 11.95 12.56
N LYS A 39 -13.17 11.18 12.98
CA LYS A 39 -13.03 10.18 14.07
C LYS A 39 -12.09 9.04 13.71
N LEU A 40 -12.00 8.66 12.43
CA LEU A 40 -11.04 7.65 11.97
C LEU A 40 -9.60 8.17 11.95
N SER A 41 -9.39 9.48 12.01
CA SER A 41 -8.05 10.06 12.09
C SER A 41 -7.30 9.63 13.35
N ASP A 42 -7.99 9.22 14.40
CA ASP A 42 -7.38 8.66 15.61
C ASP A 42 -6.66 7.32 15.34
N LEU A 43 -7.08 6.56 14.31
CA LEU A 43 -6.43 5.30 13.93
C LEU A 43 -5.17 5.51 13.07
N ALA A 44 -5.11 6.60 12.32
CA ALA A 44 -3.97 6.92 11.45
C ALA A 44 -3.74 8.44 11.37
N PRO A 45 -3.39 9.07 12.50
CA PRO A 45 -3.35 10.54 12.62
C PRO A 45 -2.39 11.20 11.64
N LEU A 46 -1.25 10.55 11.38
CA LEU A 46 -0.22 11.06 10.47
C LEU A 46 -0.63 11.03 8.98
N HIS A 47 -1.70 10.32 8.64
CA HIS A 47 -2.12 10.09 7.25
C HIS A 47 -3.46 10.76 6.92
N ASN A 48 -4.50 10.58 7.74
CA ASN A 48 -5.84 11.08 7.43
C ASN A 48 -5.99 12.58 7.64
N GLY A 49 -5.35 13.16 8.65
CA GLY A 49 -5.50 14.58 8.97
C GLY A 49 -5.15 15.52 7.79
N ALA A 50 -4.03 15.25 7.10
CA ALA A 50 -3.64 16.04 5.92
C ALA A 50 -4.62 15.86 4.75
N ALA A 51 -5.15 14.65 4.54
CA ALA A 51 -6.12 14.39 3.48
C ALA A 51 -7.44 15.14 3.70
N LEU A 52 -7.94 15.20 4.93
CA LEU A 52 -9.18 15.94 5.27
C LEU A 52 -9.04 17.44 5.04
N GLY A 53 -7.88 18.04 5.31
CA GLY A 53 -7.62 19.45 4.97
C GLY A 53 -7.70 19.73 3.46
N ILE A 54 -7.25 18.78 2.63
CA ILE A 54 -7.39 18.87 1.17
C ILE A 54 -8.86 18.74 0.76
N VAL A 55 -9.60 17.80 1.34
CA VAL A 55 -11.06 17.63 1.11
C VAL A 55 -11.80 18.92 1.40
N GLU A 56 -11.58 19.53 2.57
CA GLU A 56 -12.21 20.81 2.94
C GLU A 56 -11.89 21.92 1.93
N SER A 57 -10.64 22.00 1.50
CA SER A 57 -10.22 22.97 0.49
C SER A 57 -10.93 22.74 -0.85
N CYS A 58 -11.06 21.47 -1.28
CA CYS A 58 -11.80 21.14 -2.51
C CYS A 58 -13.28 21.48 -2.42
N ILE A 59 -13.96 21.15 -1.32
CA ILE A 59 -15.37 21.51 -1.11
C ILE A 59 -15.57 23.03 -1.22
N LYS A 60 -14.69 23.83 -0.62
CA LYS A 60 -14.75 25.30 -0.69
C LYS A 60 -14.50 25.85 -2.10
N GLN A 61 -13.56 25.27 -2.84
CA GLN A 61 -13.13 25.76 -4.16
C GLN A 61 -13.99 25.23 -5.32
N LEU A 62 -14.62 24.08 -5.14
CA LEU A 62 -15.39 23.35 -6.14
C LEU A 62 -16.78 22.99 -5.59
N PRO A 63 -17.64 23.98 -5.26
CA PRO A 63 -18.90 23.74 -4.57
C PRO A 63 -19.93 22.95 -5.41
N GLY A 64 -19.73 22.88 -6.75
CA GLY A 64 -20.57 22.11 -7.66
C GLY A 64 -20.10 20.69 -7.90
N ALA A 65 -18.91 20.30 -7.42
CA ALA A 65 -18.36 18.97 -7.63
C ALA A 65 -18.75 18.00 -6.50
N ILE A 66 -19.13 16.78 -6.87
CA ILE A 66 -19.33 15.69 -5.91
C ILE A 66 -17.94 15.24 -5.43
N ASN A 67 -17.73 15.26 -4.12
CA ASN A 67 -16.48 14.79 -3.52
C ASN A 67 -16.62 13.33 -3.09
N VAL A 68 -15.69 12.46 -3.55
CA VAL A 68 -15.72 11.01 -3.29
C VAL A 68 -14.45 10.60 -2.55
N ALA A 69 -14.60 9.97 -1.39
CA ALA A 69 -13.51 9.34 -0.66
C ALA A 69 -13.26 7.93 -1.20
N CYS A 70 -12.01 7.66 -1.61
CA CYS A 70 -11.53 6.35 -2.02
C CYS A 70 -10.47 5.89 -1.01
N PHE A 71 -10.61 4.67 -0.48
CA PHE A 71 -9.82 4.22 0.66
C PHE A 71 -8.75 3.21 0.27
N ASP A 72 -7.53 3.40 0.79
CA ASP A 72 -6.46 2.40 0.63
C ASP A 72 -6.83 1.07 1.30
N SER A 73 -7.64 1.10 2.35
CA SER A 73 -8.06 -0.10 3.08
C SER A 73 -9.20 -0.88 2.42
N GLN A 74 -9.94 -0.30 1.46
CA GLN A 74 -11.18 -0.92 0.94
C GLN A 74 -10.95 -2.25 0.22
N PHE A 75 -9.86 -2.41 -0.56
CA PHE A 75 -9.54 -3.65 -1.25
C PHE A 75 -9.31 -4.82 -0.29
N HIS A 76 -8.86 -4.51 0.93
CA HIS A 76 -8.52 -5.49 1.97
C HIS A 76 -9.72 -5.89 2.84
N ALA A 77 -10.91 -5.40 2.57
CA ALA A 77 -12.13 -5.77 3.32
C ALA A 77 -12.47 -7.27 3.21
N THR A 78 -11.87 -7.98 2.26
CA THR A 78 -12.07 -9.41 2.02
C THR A 78 -11.13 -10.32 2.82
N ILE A 79 -10.17 -9.76 3.58
CA ILE A 79 -9.24 -10.55 4.40
C ILE A 79 -10.02 -11.37 5.44
N PRO A 80 -9.81 -12.70 5.52
CA PRO A 80 -10.52 -13.54 6.45
C PRO A 80 -10.29 -13.16 7.93
N PRO A 81 -11.28 -13.40 8.81
CA PRO A 81 -11.17 -13.03 10.23
C PRO A 81 -9.95 -13.60 10.94
N HIS A 82 -9.53 -14.83 10.65
CA HIS A 82 -8.37 -15.48 11.28
C HIS A 82 -7.03 -14.82 10.88
N ILE A 83 -7.00 -14.02 9.82
CA ILE A 83 -5.84 -13.22 9.38
C ILE A 83 -5.94 -11.78 9.88
N SER A 84 -7.15 -11.22 9.88
CA SER A 84 -7.36 -9.81 10.25
C SER A 84 -7.42 -9.56 11.76
N THR A 85 -7.70 -10.60 12.57
CA THR A 85 -7.82 -10.47 14.02
C THR A 85 -6.45 -10.52 14.71
N TYR A 86 -6.19 -9.58 15.59
CA TYR A 86 -5.04 -9.64 16.49
C TYR A 86 -5.37 -10.48 17.73
N PRO A 87 -4.47 -11.35 18.21
CA PRO A 87 -4.69 -12.18 19.41
C PRO A 87 -4.51 -11.36 20.70
N ILE A 88 -5.38 -10.37 20.90
CA ILE A 88 -5.45 -9.49 22.07
C ILE A 88 -6.84 -9.58 22.69
N ASN A 89 -7.08 -8.89 23.82
CA ASN A 89 -8.39 -8.88 24.47
C ASN A 89 -9.47 -8.43 23.45
N PRO A 90 -10.50 -9.27 23.18
CA PRO A 90 -11.48 -9.01 22.15
C PRO A 90 -12.38 -7.79 22.43
N ASP A 91 -12.73 -7.54 23.71
CA ASP A 91 -13.57 -6.38 24.08
C ASP A 91 -12.83 -5.06 23.82
N ILE A 92 -11.53 -5.05 24.11
CA ILE A 92 -10.66 -3.89 23.83
C ILE A 92 -10.47 -3.73 22.31
N ALA A 93 -10.28 -4.85 21.57
CA ALA A 93 -10.11 -4.82 20.14
C ALA A 93 -11.36 -4.28 19.44
N GLU A 94 -12.55 -4.75 19.82
CA GLU A 94 -13.83 -4.31 19.27
C GLU A 94 -14.09 -2.82 19.59
N LYS A 95 -13.98 -2.45 20.86
CA LYS A 95 -14.20 -1.05 21.30
C LYS A 95 -13.33 -0.05 20.54
N ASN A 96 -12.06 -0.41 20.28
CA ASN A 96 -11.08 0.49 19.65
C ASN A 96 -10.85 0.16 18.18
N ARG A 97 -11.61 -0.77 17.59
CA ARG A 97 -11.53 -1.20 16.18
C ARG A 97 -10.13 -1.69 15.78
N LEU A 98 -9.46 -2.43 16.67
CA LEU A 98 -8.09 -2.92 16.50
C LEU A 98 -8.07 -4.22 15.70
N ARG A 99 -7.85 -4.11 14.40
CA ARG A 99 -7.67 -5.24 13.49
C ARG A 99 -6.66 -4.91 12.40
N LYS A 100 -6.24 -5.89 11.61
CA LYS A 100 -5.51 -5.65 10.38
C LYS A 100 -6.48 -5.08 9.34
N TYR A 101 -6.18 -3.90 8.81
CA TYR A 101 -6.91 -3.26 7.73
C TYR A 101 -6.20 -3.43 6.38
N GLY A 102 -4.90 -3.19 6.34
CA GLY A 102 -4.14 -3.16 5.10
C GLY A 102 -4.30 -1.84 4.34
N PHE A 103 -3.34 -1.54 3.47
CA PHE A 103 -3.29 -0.27 2.72
C PHE A 103 -2.67 -0.49 1.34
N HIS A 104 -2.57 0.57 0.52
CA HIS A 104 -2.29 0.52 -0.91
C HIS A 104 -3.35 -0.26 -1.71
N GLY A 105 -4.55 -0.39 -1.17
CA GLY A 105 -5.62 -1.18 -1.79
C GLY A 105 -6.06 -0.65 -3.15
N LEU A 106 -6.00 0.67 -3.38
CA LEU A 106 -6.26 1.26 -4.70
C LEU A 106 -5.25 0.74 -5.73
N SER A 107 -3.96 0.70 -5.37
CA SER A 107 -2.94 0.10 -6.21
C SER A 107 -3.18 -1.38 -6.45
N TYR A 108 -3.49 -2.16 -5.40
CA TYR A 108 -3.76 -3.60 -5.56
C TYR A 108 -4.99 -3.91 -6.39
N ALA A 109 -6.03 -3.09 -6.31
CA ALA A 109 -7.20 -3.21 -7.19
C ALA A 109 -6.82 -2.98 -8.66
N PHE A 110 -6.04 -1.93 -8.94
CA PHE A 110 -5.52 -1.66 -10.28
C PHE A 110 -4.64 -2.82 -10.80
N ILE A 111 -3.67 -3.27 -9.98
CA ILE A 111 -2.77 -4.38 -10.33
C ILE A 111 -3.58 -5.63 -10.64
N THR A 112 -4.57 -5.96 -9.82
CA THR A 112 -5.38 -7.17 -9.99
C THR A 112 -6.07 -7.19 -11.36
N ARG A 113 -6.70 -6.08 -11.74
CA ARG A 113 -7.37 -5.99 -13.05
C ARG A 113 -6.41 -6.00 -14.22
N SER A 114 -5.32 -5.24 -14.10
CA SER A 114 -4.34 -5.12 -15.17
C SER A 114 -3.63 -6.45 -15.43
N VAL A 115 -3.26 -7.18 -14.37
CA VAL A 115 -2.65 -8.51 -14.46
C VAL A 115 -3.66 -9.53 -14.99
N ALA A 116 -4.92 -9.52 -14.53
CA ALA A 116 -5.96 -10.41 -15.05
C ALA A 116 -6.13 -10.23 -16.57
N LYS A 117 -6.21 -8.97 -17.02
CA LYS A 117 -6.27 -8.64 -18.45
C LYS A 117 -5.04 -9.16 -19.21
N PHE A 118 -3.83 -8.96 -18.66
CA PHE A 118 -2.58 -9.44 -19.26
C PHE A 118 -2.55 -10.97 -19.37
N LEU A 119 -3.03 -11.67 -18.33
CA LEU A 119 -3.10 -13.14 -18.29
C LEU A 119 -4.28 -13.72 -19.10
N GLN A 120 -5.16 -12.88 -19.63
CA GLN A 120 -6.41 -13.27 -20.29
C GLN A 120 -7.30 -14.17 -19.41
N LYS A 121 -7.38 -13.83 -18.11
CA LYS A 121 -8.20 -14.51 -17.10
C LYS A 121 -9.25 -13.56 -16.55
N ASP A 122 -10.35 -14.11 -16.04
CA ASP A 122 -11.24 -13.35 -15.19
C ASP A 122 -10.52 -12.94 -13.90
N ALA A 123 -10.76 -11.72 -13.43
CA ALA A 123 -10.10 -11.22 -12.24
C ALA A 123 -10.31 -12.12 -11.00
N ASN A 124 -11.51 -12.73 -10.88
CA ASN A 124 -11.86 -13.66 -9.81
C ASN A 124 -11.18 -15.05 -9.89
N GLN A 125 -10.33 -15.27 -10.91
CA GLN A 125 -9.56 -16.52 -11.08
C GLN A 125 -8.06 -16.31 -10.89
N VAL A 126 -7.63 -15.07 -10.61
CA VAL A 126 -6.20 -14.74 -10.48
C VAL A 126 -5.74 -14.93 -9.04
N ASN A 127 -4.66 -15.70 -8.88
CA ASN A 127 -3.91 -15.81 -7.64
C ASN A 127 -2.52 -15.22 -7.85
N MET A 128 -2.13 -14.24 -7.04
CA MET A 128 -0.81 -13.64 -7.20
C MET A 128 -0.25 -13.10 -5.88
N ILE A 129 1.05 -12.92 -5.86
CA ILE A 129 1.76 -12.16 -4.83
C ILE A 129 2.10 -10.82 -5.45
N ALA A 130 1.48 -9.75 -4.98
CA ALA A 130 1.69 -8.40 -5.47
C ALA A 130 2.52 -7.58 -4.48
N LEU A 131 3.50 -6.85 -4.99
CA LEU A 131 4.43 -6.03 -4.24
C LEU A 131 4.28 -4.57 -4.69
N HIS A 132 3.73 -3.71 -3.84
CA HIS A 132 3.76 -2.27 -4.06
C HIS A 132 4.97 -1.69 -3.32
N LEU A 133 6.06 -1.43 -4.04
CA LEU A 133 7.34 -1.00 -3.48
C LEU A 133 7.64 0.44 -3.87
N GLY A 134 7.50 1.34 -2.92
CA GLY A 134 7.79 2.77 -3.03
C GLY A 134 8.43 3.31 -1.76
N SER A 135 8.36 4.60 -1.50
CA SER A 135 8.76 5.21 -0.20
C SER A 135 7.98 4.60 0.97
N GLY A 136 6.71 4.26 0.75
CA GLY A 136 5.96 3.29 1.52
C GLY A 136 5.91 1.98 0.74
N ALA A 137 6.07 0.85 1.42
CA ALA A 137 6.12 -0.45 0.78
C ALA A 137 5.16 -1.44 1.45
N SER A 138 4.53 -2.27 0.66
CA SER A 138 3.71 -3.39 1.13
C SER A 138 3.72 -4.56 0.16
N ALA A 139 3.35 -5.72 0.68
CA ALA A 139 3.09 -6.94 -0.08
C ALA A 139 1.65 -7.37 0.16
N CYS A 140 1.03 -8.05 -0.80
CA CYS A 140 -0.33 -8.57 -0.71
C CYS A 140 -0.42 -9.95 -1.36
N ALA A 141 -1.00 -10.92 -0.65
CA ALA A 141 -1.48 -12.16 -1.22
C ALA A 141 -2.89 -11.93 -1.79
N ILE A 142 -3.07 -12.19 -3.07
CA ILE A 142 -4.36 -12.08 -3.75
C ILE A 142 -4.80 -13.47 -4.16
N LYS A 143 -5.96 -13.92 -3.65
CA LYS A 143 -6.58 -15.22 -3.93
C LYS A 143 -7.93 -15.01 -4.61
N ALA A 144 -8.10 -15.60 -5.78
CA ALA A 144 -9.33 -15.42 -6.57
C ALA A 144 -9.70 -13.93 -6.76
N GLY A 145 -8.70 -13.09 -7.08
CA GLY A 145 -8.86 -11.66 -7.32
C GLY A 145 -9.16 -10.79 -6.09
N LYS A 146 -9.18 -11.37 -4.89
CA LYS A 146 -9.49 -10.71 -3.62
C LYS A 146 -8.26 -10.67 -2.71
N SER A 147 -8.15 -9.63 -1.90
CA SER A 147 -7.11 -9.59 -0.86
C SER A 147 -7.32 -10.73 0.13
N TRP A 148 -6.33 -11.59 0.24
CA TRP A 148 -6.30 -12.70 1.19
C TRP A 148 -5.50 -12.34 2.44
N ASP A 149 -4.33 -11.71 2.24
CA ASP A 149 -3.48 -11.16 3.30
C ASP A 149 -2.67 -9.98 2.77
N THR A 150 -2.21 -9.12 3.66
CA THR A 150 -1.33 -7.99 3.32
C THR A 150 -0.35 -7.69 4.45
N SER A 151 0.81 -7.16 4.11
CA SER A 151 1.88 -6.91 5.07
C SER A 151 1.60 -5.76 6.04
N MET A 152 0.86 -4.73 5.61
CA MET A 152 0.44 -3.64 6.49
C MET A 152 -0.69 -4.11 7.41
N GLY A 153 -0.73 -3.55 8.63
CA GLY A 153 -1.62 -4.01 9.70
C GLY A 153 -2.74 -3.02 10.03
N LEU A 154 -2.80 -2.64 11.31
CA LEU A 154 -3.68 -1.59 11.83
C LEU A 154 -3.40 -0.25 11.14
N THR A 155 -2.13 0.04 10.92
CA THR A 155 -1.62 1.24 10.24
C THR A 155 -0.63 0.86 9.13
N PRO A 156 -0.23 1.80 8.26
CA PRO A 156 0.83 1.59 7.27
C PRO A 156 2.23 1.36 7.84
N LEU A 157 2.40 1.39 9.16
CA LEU A 157 3.69 1.17 9.82
C LEU A 157 4.14 -0.28 9.78
N ALA A 158 3.21 -1.24 10.00
CA ALA A 158 3.52 -2.66 10.01
C ALA A 158 3.97 -3.17 8.63
N GLY A 159 4.69 -4.27 8.62
CA GLY A 159 5.12 -4.97 7.41
C GLY A 159 6.52 -4.58 6.95
N LEU A 160 6.65 -4.20 5.70
CA LEU A 160 7.92 -3.83 5.07
C LEU A 160 8.45 -2.51 5.61
N PRO A 161 9.76 -2.36 5.81
CA PRO A 161 10.36 -1.06 6.09
C PRO A 161 10.16 -0.12 4.88
N GLY A 162 10.06 1.17 5.16
CA GLY A 162 9.95 2.21 4.15
C GLY A 162 11.10 3.21 4.21
N ALA A 163 10.98 4.32 3.48
CA ALA A 163 11.98 5.38 3.50
C ALA A 163 12.24 5.92 4.91
N THR A 164 11.17 6.16 5.67
CA THR A 164 11.21 6.72 7.03
C THR A 164 10.52 5.83 8.08
N ARG A 165 9.89 4.73 7.66
CA ARG A 165 9.13 3.82 8.52
C ARG A 165 9.95 2.57 8.84
N SER A 166 9.86 2.14 10.11
CA SER A 166 10.60 0.96 10.57
C SER A 166 10.15 -0.35 9.93
N GLY A 167 8.88 -0.45 9.51
CA GLY A 167 8.23 -1.73 9.29
C GLY A 167 7.95 -2.46 10.60
N SER A 168 7.69 -3.76 10.52
CA SER A 168 7.47 -4.60 11.69
C SER A 168 8.73 -4.71 12.55
N VAL A 169 8.57 -4.44 13.84
CA VAL A 169 9.59 -4.58 14.89
C VAL A 169 8.99 -5.34 16.07
N ASP A 170 9.84 -5.82 16.97
CA ASP A 170 9.37 -6.34 18.25
C ASP A 170 8.63 -5.24 19.01
N PRO A 171 7.38 -5.46 19.47
CA PRO A 171 6.63 -4.45 20.23
C PRO A 171 7.36 -3.93 21.46
N SER A 172 8.16 -4.76 22.12
CA SER A 172 8.92 -4.36 23.30
C SER A 172 10.04 -3.37 23.00
N LEU A 173 10.49 -3.30 21.72
CA LEU A 173 11.48 -2.30 21.28
C LEU A 173 11.04 -0.88 21.63
N VAL A 174 9.73 -0.59 21.57
CA VAL A 174 9.17 0.73 21.89
C VAL A 174 9.58 1.18 23.30
N PHE A 175 9.58 0.29 24.29
CA PHE A 175 9.92 0.59 25.68
C PHE A 175 11.42 0.83 25.90
N HIS A 176 12.27 0.28 25.02
CA HIS A 176 13.72 0.43 25.09
C HIS A 176 14.24 1.58 24.22
N TYR A 177 13.54 1.88 23.15
CA TYR A 177 13.99 2.88 22.16
C TYR A 177 13.64 4.31 22.54
N ALA A 178 12.54 4.52 23.25
CA ALA A 178 12.10 5.84 23.69
C ALA A 178 11.75 5.81 25.18
N SER A 179 12.57 6.48 26.00
CA SER A 179 12.24 6.70 27.42
C SER A 179 10.91 7.46 27.64
N ASP A 180 10.40 8.07 26.59
CA ASP A 180 9.24 8.95 26.56
C ASP A 180 8.06 8.39 25.76
N VAL A 181 7.89 7.06 25.73
CA VAL A 181 6.88 6.34 24.90
C VAL A 181 5.46 6.91 25.05
N GLY A 182 5.08 7.32 26.25
CA GLY A 182 3.76 7.89 26.54
C GLY A 182 3.66 9.41 26.35
N LYS A 183 4.75 10.11 26.03
CA LYS A 183 4.71 11.55 25.81
C LYS A 183 4.14 11.86 24.41
N LEU A 184 3.41 12.98 24.34
CA LEU A 184 2.94 13.48 23.05
C LEU A 184 4.10 14.01 22.22
N SER A 185 4.04 13.74 20.90
CA SER A 185 4.94 14.35 19.93
C SER A 185 4.67 15.84 19.80
N PRO A 186 5.70 16.67 19.51
CA PRO A 186 5.52 18.07 19.10
C PRO A 186 4.64 18.24 17.84
N ALA A 187 4.44 17.18 17.08
CA ALA A 187 3.54 17.17 15.90
C ALA A 187 2.07 16.96 16.29
N SER A 188 1.74 16.74 17.57
CA SER A 188 0.36 16.67 18.07
C SER A 188 -0.32 18.03 17.97
N THR A 189 -1.62 18.02 17.70
CA THR A 189 -2.49 19.20 17.73
C THR A 189 -3.58 19.01 18.79
N GLU A 190 -4.42 20.03 19.02
CA GLU A 190 -5.54 19.95 19.94
C GLU A 190 -6.50 18.78 19.63
N HIS A 191 -6.61 18.41 18.34
CA HIS A 191 -7.50 17.36 17.86
C HIS A 191 -6.79 16.08 17.41
N LEU A 192 -5.44 16.05 17.41
CA LEU A 192 -4.65 14.96 16.87
C LEU A 192 -3.51 14.60 17.81
N HIS A 193 -3.68 13.49 18.53
CA HIS A 193 -2.69 13.01 19.49
C HIS A 193 -1.75 11.99 18.86
N ILE A 194 -0.48 12.37 18.69
CA ILE A 194 0.58 11.50 18.14
C ILE A 194 1.55 11.21 19.28
N SER A 195 1.80 9.94 19.58
CA SER A 195 2.83 9.59 20.55
C SER A 195 4.24 9.84 19.98
N ARG A 196 5.20 10.10 20.86
CA ARG A 196 6.60 10.26 20.45
C ARG A 196 7.13 8.98 19.78
N ALA A 197 6.76 7.82 20.29
CA ALA A 197 7.13 6.53 19.69
C ALA A 197 6.59 6.37 18.28
N GLU A 198 5.33 6.73 18.05
CA GLU A 198 4.72 6.67 16.72
C GLU A 198 5.43 7.60 15.74
N GLU A 199 5.76 8.82 16.14
CA GLU A 199 6.54 9.74 15.30
C GLU A 199 7.91 9.16 14.92
N ILE A 200 8.65 8.60 15.88
CA ILE A 200 9.97 8.02 15.65
C ILE A 200 9.87 6.86 14.64
N LEU A 201 8.95 5.92 14.86
CA LEU A 201 8.83 4.74 14.03
C LEU A 201 8.31 5.05 12.61
N ASN A 202 7.52 6.11 12.44
CA ASN A 202 7.00 6.52 11.14
C ASN A 202 7.89 7.50 10.34
N LYS A 203 8.60 8.40 11.03
CA LYS A 203 9.31 9.53 10.38
C LYS A 203 10.82 9.52 10.55
N GLN A 204 11.34 8.83 11.58
CA GLN A 204 12.75 8.86 11.97
C GLN A 204 13.43 7.49 11.88
N SER A 205 12.80 6.54 11.20
CA SER A 205 13.26 5.16 11.03
C SER A 205 13.48 4.83 9.56
N GLY A 206 13.36 3.59 9.18
CA GLY A 206 13.50 3.11 7.81
C GLY A 206 14.92 3.21 7.28
N TRP A 207 15.08 3.09 5.96
CA TRP A 207 16.44 3.16 5.39
C TRP A 207 17.08 4.55 5.48
N LYS A 208 16.27 5.62 5.62
CA LYS A 208 16.81 6.97 5.87
C LYS A 208 17.65 7.02 7.15
N SER A 209 17.20 6.36 8.21
CA SER A 209 17.95 6.34 9.49
C SER A 209 19.28 5.60 9.39
N LEU A 210 19.38 4.61 8.49
CA LEU A 210 20.58 3.81 8.26
C LEU A 210 21.56 4.48 7.31
N THR A 211 21.05 5.19 6.29
CA THR A 211 21.84 5.64 5.13
C THR A 211 21.93 7.16 5.00
N GLY A 212 21.02 7.89 5.65
CA GLY A 212 20.89 9.36 5.51
C GLY A 212 20.06 9.79 4.30
N THR A 213 19.68 8.88 3.38
CA THR A 213 18.88 9.21 2.20
C THR A 213 17.53 8.50 2.18
N THR A 214 16.53 9.14 1.56
CA THR A 214 15.24 8.52 1.24
C THR A 214 15.21 7.94 -0.18
N ASP A 215 16.19 8.27 -1.01
CA ASP A 215 16.26 7.82 -2.39
C ASP A 215 16.82 6.40 -2.46
N PHE A 216 15.94 5.45 -2.78
CA PHE A 216 16.29 4.03 -2.91
C PHE A 216 17.20 3.76 -4.11
N SER A 217 17.20 4.61 -5.15
CA SER A 217 18.07 4.43 -6.31
C SER A 217 19.54 4.61 -5.92
N VAL A 218 19.83 5.56 -5.03
CA VAL A 218 21.16 5.76 -4.44
C VAL A 218 21.61 4.53 -3.64
N ILE A 219 20.69 3.98 -2.83
CA ILE A 219 20.95 2.78 -2.02
C ILE A 219 21.22 1.58 -2.94
N ALA A 220 20.36 1.36 -3.92
CA ALA A 220 20.49 0.25 -4.86
C ALA A 220 21.71 0.40 -5.79
N GLY A 221 22.19 1.61 -6.07
CA GLY A 221 23.36 1.86 -6.91
C GLY A 221 24.71 1.89 -6.18
N SER A 222 24.72 1.73 -4.84
CA SER A 222 25.92 1.96 -4.02
C SER A 222 26.49 0.66 -3.45
N ASP A 223 27.82 0.63 -3.30
CA ASP A 223 28.56 -0.43 -2.62
C ASP A 223 28.97 -0.03 -1.19
N GLU A 224 28.58 1.15 -0.71
CA GLU A 224 28.82 1.53 0.69
C GLU A 224 28.19 0.54 1.66
N PRO A 225 28.88 0.12 2.72
CA PRO A 225 28.38 -0.89 3.66
C PRO A 225 27.00 -0.58 4.24
N LYS A 226 26.72 0.68 4.60
CA LYS A 226 25.41 1.11 5.13
C LYS A 226 24.29 1.00 4.10
N HIS A 227 24.58 1.33 2.81
CA HIS A 227 23.61 1.22 1.72
C HIS A 227 23.34 -0.26 1.40
N LYS A 228 24.40 -1.06 1.34
CA LYS A 228 24.28 -2.51 1.13
C LYS A 228 23.44 -3.15 2.24
N LEU A 229 23.71 -2.80 3.51
CA LEU A 229 22.92 -3.31 4.64
C LEU A 229 21.44 -2.92 4.51
N ALA A 230 21.12 -1.67 4.19
CA ALA A 230 19.76 -1.21 3.99
C ALA A 230 19.05 -1.92 2.84
N PHE A 231 19.76 -2.13 1.73
CA PHE A 231 19.28 -2.90 0.58
C PHE A 231 18.99 -4.36 0.97
N ASP A 232 19.93 -5.01 1.63
CA ASP A 232 19.81 -6.41 2.05
C ASP A 232 18.68 -6.63 3.04
N ILE A 233 18.50 -5.71 4.01
CA ILE A 233 17.35 -5.72 4.94
C ILE A 233 16.03 -5.63 4.16
N PHE A 234 15.92 -4.71 3.21
CA PHE A 234 14.69 -4.54 2.44
C PHE A 234 14.37 -5.80 1.61
N VAL A 235 15.34 -6.32 0.89
CA VAL A 235 15.21 -7.57 0.12
C VAL A 235 14.82 -8.75 1.02
N ASP A 236 15.47 -8.90 2.17
CA ASP A 236 15.17 -9.97 3.14
C ASP A 236 13.70 -9.92 3.59
N ARG A 237 13.22 -8.75 3.98
CA ARG A 237 11.82 -8.57 4.42
C ARG A 237 10.82 -8.84 3.30
N VAL A 238 11.11 -8.39 2.07
CA VAL A 238 10.28 -8.69 0.89
C VAL A 238 10.22 -10.20 0.64
N CYS A 239 11.37 -10.90 0.66
CA CYS A 239 11.42 -12.35 0.48
C CYS A 239 10.64 -13.11 1.56
N GLY A 240 10.72 -12.65 2.82
CA GLY A 240 9.94 -13.23 3.91
C GLY A 240 8.43 -13.20 3.65
N PHE A 241 7.89 -12.09 3.17
CA PHE A 241 6.47 -11.97 2.81
C PHE A 241 6.13 -12.81 1.57
N ILE A 242 7.01 -12.87 0.56
CA ILE A 242 6.79 -13.74 -0.61
C ILE A 242 6.68 -15.20 -0.17
N GLY A 243 7.58 -15.68 0.68
CA GLY A 243 7.56 -17.05 1.21
C GLY A 243 6.28 -17.35 1.98
N SER A 244 5.88 -16.46 2.91
CA SER A 244 4.64 -16.58 3.67
C SER A 244 3.41 -16.63 2.77
N TYR A 245 3.32 -15.73 1.78
CA TYR A 245 2.18 -15.64 0.88
C TYR A 245 2.13 -16.78 -0.13
N TYR A 246 3.29 -17.31 -0.53
CA TYR A 246 3.35 -18.50 -1.36
C TYR A 246 2.71 -19.71 -0.64
N VAL A 247 2.98 -19.88 0.65
CA VAL A 247 2.34 -20.90 1.49
C VAL A 247 0.86 -20.61 1.70
N SER A 248 0.48 -19.34 1.96
CA SER A 248 -0.93 -18.94 2.14
C SER A 248 -1.79 -19.17 0.90
N LEU A 249 -1.16 -19.10 -0.29
CA LEU A 249 -1.80 -19.41 -1.58
C LEU A 249 -1.63 -20.90 -1.97
N GLU A 250 -1.09 -21.73 -1.10
CA GLU A 250 -0.89 -23.18 -1.31
C GLU A 250 -0.04 -23.50 -2.55
N GLY A 251 0.86 -22.58 -2.92
CA GLY A 251 1.68 -22.66 -4.13
C GLY A 251 0.92 -22.40 -5.44
N HIS A 252 -0.38 -22.10 -5.38
CA HIS A 252 -1.18 -21.72 -6.55
C HIS A 252 -1.00 -20.22 -6.86
N VAL A 253 0.10 -19.90 -7.52
CA VAL A 253 0.51 -18.52 -7.84
C VAL A 253 0.62 -18.37 -9.36
N ASP A 254 -0.21 -17.53 -9.96
CA ASP A 254 -0.14 -17.19 -11.38
C ASP A 254 1.07 -16.28 -11.67
N ALA A 255 1.31 -15.31 -10.76
CA ALA A 255 2.41 -14.35 -10.92
C ALA A 255 2.92 -13.79 -9.58
N LEU A 256 4.22 -13.47 -9.55
CA LEU A 256 4.84 -12.50 -8.65
C LEU A 256 4.88 -11.16 -9.38
N VAL A 257 4.27 -10.12 -8.80
CA VAL A 257 4.09 -8.83 -9.47
C VAL A 257 4.81 -7.72 -8.70
N PHE A 258 5.70 -7.01 -9.37
CA PHE A 258 6.37 -5.82 -8.85
C PHE A 258 5.66 -4.57 -9.34
N ALA A 259 5.35 -3.64 -8.44
CA ALA A 259 4.72 -2.37 -8.72
C ALA A 259 5.23 -1.28 -7.76
N GLY A 260 4.78 -0.04 -7.98
CA GLY A 260 5.27 1.12 -7.25
C GLY A 260 6.66 1.55 -7.70
N GLY A 261 7.03 2.79 -7.40
CA GLY A 261 8.19 3.43 -8.03
C GLY A 261 9.52 2.65 -7.90
N ILE A 262 9.75 1.94 -6.78
CA ILE A 262 10.94 1.09 -6.60
C ILE A 262 10.77 -0.23 -7.35
N GLY A 263 9.59 -0.87 -7.24
CA GLY A 263 9.30 -2.13 -7.92
C GLY A 263 9.38 -2.00 -9.44
N GLU A 264 8.88 -0.90 -9.98
CA GLU A 264 8.88 -0.60 -11.42
C GLU A 264 10.27 -0.26 -11.95
N LYS A 265 11.07 0.53 -11.20
CA LYS A 265 12.30 1.14 -11.72
C LYS A 265 13.58 0.39 -11.34
N SER A 266 13.58 -0.44 -10.28
CA SER A 266 14.79 -1.07 -9.78
C SER A 266 14.97 -2.51 -10.29
N ALA A 267 15.57 -2.67 -11.46
CA ALA A 267 15.93 -3.99 -12.01
C ALA A 267 16.81 -4.79 -11.05
N ARG A 268 17.75 -4.13 -10.33
CA ARG A 268 18.62 -4.75 -9.32
C ARG A 268 17.80 -5.38 -8.19
N LEU A 269 16.81 -4.65 -7.67
CA LEU A 269 15.93 -5.16 -6.61
C LEU A 269 15.15 -6.39 -7.09
N ARG A 270 14.48 -6.29 -8.25
CA ARG A 270 13.71 -7.40 -8.81
C ARG A 270 14.59 -8.64 -9.00
N GLY A 271 15.78 -8.45 -9.60
CA GLY A 271 16.75 -9.55 -9.79
C GLY A 271 17.16 -10.22 -8.50
N GLU A 272 17.47 -9.45 -7.45
CA GLU A 272 17.90 -10.00 -6.16
C GLU A 272 16.76 -10.69 -5.41
N VAL A 273 15.55 -10.12 -5.40
CA VAL A 273 14.36 -10.75 -4.80
C VAL A 273 14.05 -12.08 -5.50
N VAL A 274 14.01 -12.10 -6.83
CA VAL A 274 13.72 -13.34 -7.59
C VAL A 274 14.81 -14.37 -7.39
N ARG A 275 16.09 -13.96 -7.35
CA ARG A 275 17.21 -14.87 -7.06
C ARG A 275 17.06 -15.55 -5.70
N ARG A 276 16.69 -14.79 -4.64
CA ARG A 276 16.50 -15.34 -3.28
C ARG A 276 15.25 -16.19 -3.14
N THR A 277 14.25 -15.98 -3.99
CA THR A 277 12.98 -16.74 -3.99
C THR A 277 12.91 -17.80 -5.11
N SER A 278 14.02 -18.09 -5.77
CA SER A 278 14.10 -19.09 -6.86
C SER A 278 13.66 -20.51 -6.46
N CYS A 279 13.84 -20.86 -5.18
CA CYS A 279 13.35 -22.12 -4.62
C CYS A 279 11.82 -22.28 -4.70
N LEU A 280 11.07 -21.19 -4.88
CA LEU A 280 9.61 -21.18 -5.07
C LEU A 280 9.21 -21.31 -6.55
N GLY A 281 10.17 -21.40 -7.47
CA GLY A 281 9.91 -21.55 -8.89
C GLY A 281 9.84 -20.24 -9.67
N PHE A 282 10.22 -19.12 -9.07
CA PHE A 282 10.41 -17.84 -9.78
C PHE A 282 11.79 -17.79 -10.44
N ALA A 283 11.85 -17.26 -11.65
CA ALA A 283 13.10 -16.97 -12.34
C ALA A 283 12.94 -15.71 -13.20
N ILE A 284 14.02 -14.92 -13.33
CA ILE A 284 14.02 -13.67 -14.08
C ILE A 284 14.83 -13.80 -15.36
N ASP A 285 14.36 -13.14 -16.42
CA ASP A 285 15.16 -12.90 -17.64
C ASP A 285 15.85 -11.55 -17.49
N GLN A 286 17.18 -11.55 -17.43
CA GLN A 286 17.97 -10.33 -17.20
C GLN A 286 17.82 -9.29 -18.30
N ALA A 287 17.66 -9.73 -19.55
CA ALA A 287 17.49 -8.83 -20.68
C ALA A 287 16.12 -8.13 -20.63
N ARG A 288 15.04 -8.87 -20.31
CA ARG A 288 13.71 -8.31 -20.12
C ARG A 288 13.66 -7.38 -18.89
N ASN A 289 14.28 -7.81 -17.78
CA ASN A 289 14.31 -7.06 -16.53
C ASN A 289 15.02 -5.70 -16.63
N SER A 290 15.95 -5.56 -17.57
CA SER A 290 16.75 -4.33 -17.72
C SER A 290 16.19 -3.35 -18.75
N ARG A 291 15.08 -3.69 -19.42
CA ARG A 291 14.43 -2.81 -20.39
C ARG A 291 13.55 -1.77 -19.70
N ASP A 292 13.36 -0.62 -20.35
CA ASP A 292 12.37 0.33 -19.96
C ASP A 292 10.97 -0.25 -20.19
N LEU A 293 10.05 0.00 -19.26
CA LEU A 293 8.67 -0.44 -19.35
C LEU A 293 7.91 0.45 -20.34
N THR A 294 7.23 -0.16 -21.31
CA THR A 294 6.44 0.52 -22.35
C THR A 294 4.94 0.26 -22.21
N GLU A 295 4.59 -0.85 -21.55
CA GLU A 295 3.21 -1.29 -21.34
C GLU A 295 2.84 -1.24 -19.84
N VAL A 296 1.54 -1.24 -19.55
CA VAL A 296 1.04 -1.22 -18.17
C VAL A 296 1.49 -2.47 -17.38
N VAL A 297 1.53 -3.64 -18.03
CA VAL A 297 2.03 -4.89 -17.46
C VAL A 297 3.02 -5.52 -18.42
N GLU A 298 4.21 -5.84 -17.93
CA GLU A 298 5.25 -6.52 -18.70
C GLU A 298 5.79 -7.75 -17.98
N GLU A 299 6.09 -8.79 -18.76
CA GLU A 299 6.77 -10.00 -18.31
C GLU A 299 8.28 -9.76 -18.24
N VAL A 300 8.84 -9.92 -17.05
CA VAL A 300 10.29 -9.90 -16.81
C VAL A 300 10.83 -11.27 -16.39
N GLY A 301 9.93 -12.23 -16.24
CA GLY A 301 10.25 -13.61 -15.91
C GLY A 301 10.89 -14.37 -17.07
N SER A 302 11.64 -15.43 -16.73
CA SER A 302 12.14 -16.41 -17.68
C SER A 302 11.00 -17.32 -18.16
N ASP A 303 11.00 -17.67 -19.44
CA ASP A 303 10.02 -18.60 -20.02
C ASP A 303 10.10 -20.03 -19.41
N GLN A 304 11.20 -20.35 -18.71
CA GLN A 304 11.39 -21.62 -18.03
C GLN A 304 10.93 -21.60 -16.56
N ALA A 305 10.50 -20.43 -16.05
CA ALA A 305 10.01 -20.31 -14.69
C ALA A 305 8.66 -21.03 -14.51
N ARG A 306 8.47 -21.61 -13.33
CA ARG A 306 7.17 -22.23 -12.97
C ARG A 306 6.05 -21.20 -12.87
N HIS A 307 6.38 -20.01 -12.38
CA HIS A 307 5.46 -18.90 -12.16
C HIS A 307 5.95 -17.66 -12.90
N ARG A 308 5.03 -16.87 -13.41
CA ARG A 308 5.37 -15.61 -14.07
C ARG A 308 5.95 -14.59 -13.09
N VAL A 309 6.84 -13.75 -13.59
CA VAL A 309 7.32 -12.55 -12.87
C VAL A 309 6.99 -11.33 -13.71
N LEU A 310 6.14 -10.48 -13.18
CA LEU A 310 5.60 -9.34 -13.90
C LEU A 310 6.00 -8.02 -13.23
N VAL A 311 6.04 -6.96 -14.02
CA VAL A 311 6.06 -5.58 -13.52
C VAL A 311 4.75 -4.92 -13.96
N CYS A 312 4.08 -4.23 -13.03
CA CYS A 312 2.86 -3.48 -13.30
C CYS A 312 3.08 -2.01 -12.94
N GLN A 313 2.93 -1.14 -13.93
CA GLN A 313 2.91 0.31 -13.73
C GLN A 313 1.57 0.68 -13.12
N THR A 314 1.53 0.81 -11.80
CA THR A 314 0.28 1.05 -11.07
C THR A 314 -0.20 2.50 -11.22
N ASP A 315 -1.51 2.68 -11.38
CA ASP A 315 -2.16 3.99 -11.49
C ASP A 315 -3.36 4.08 -10.51
N GLU A 316 -3.10 4.63 -9.32
CA GLU A 316 -4.12 4.82 -8.29
C GLU A 316 -5.13 5.90 -8.67
N GLN A 317 -4.74 6.87 -9.49
CA GLN A 317 -5.64 7.96 -9.95
C GLN A 317 -6.67 7.41 -10.92
N LEU A 318 -6.24 6.60 -11.89
CA LEU A 318 -7.14 5.92 -12.81
C LEU A 318 -8.07 4.97 -12.06
N GLU A 319 -7.57 4.28 -11.00
CA GLU A 319 -8.40 3.42 -10.18
C GLU A 319 -9.49 4.17 -9.43
N MET A 320 -9.16 5.32 -8.83
CA MET A 320 -10.14 6.17 -8.16
C MET A 320 -11.19 6.70 -9.14
N ALA A 321 -10.77 7.17 -10.31
CA ALA A 321 -11.67 7.64 -11.35
C ALA A 321 -12.63 6.52 -11.80
N ARG A 322 -12.13 5.31 -12.00
CA ARG A 322 -12.94 4.14 -12.32
C ARG A 322 -13.95 3.83 -11.21
N ALA A 323 -13.49 3.74 -9.96
CA ALA A 323 -14.35 3.45 -8.82
C ALA A 323 -15.48 4.48 -8.65
N ALA A 324 -15.24 5.73 -8.98
CA ALA A 324 -16.24 6.78 -8.96
C ALA A 324 -17.23 6.66 -10.14
N THR A 325 -16.75 6.29 -11.34
CA THR A 325 -17.60 6.20 -12.53
C THR A 325 -18.49 4.95 -12.55
N GLU A 326 -18.08 3.87 -11.92
CA GLU A 326 -18.90 2.65 -11.82
C GLU A 326 -20.08 2.76 -10.85
N LYS A 327 -20.10 3.76 -9.98
CA LYS A 327 -21.23 4.07 -9.11
C LYS A 327 -22.26 4.90 -9.89
N GLY A 328 -23.21 4.25 -10.55
CA GLY A 328 -24.28 4.90 -11.33
C GLY A 328 -25.03 5.99 -10.54
N GLU A 329 -25.19 5.80 -9.23
CA GLU A 329 -25.83 6.77 -8.31
C GLU A 329 -25.15 8.17 -8.28
N LEU A 330 -23.86 8.26 -8.68
CA LEU A 330 -23.14 9.54 -8.72
C LEU A 330 -23.44 10.36 -9.98
N TRP A 331 -24.07 9.76 -10.99
CA TRP A 331 -24.37 10.41 -12.26
C TRP A 331 -25.83 10.87 -12.38
N ASP A 332 -26.70 10.37 -11.49
CA ASP A 332 -28.13 10.67 -11.45
C ASP A 332 -28.47 11.78 -10.42
N ALA A 333 -27.47 12.42 -9.82
CA ALA A 333 -27.61 13.45 -8.78
C ALA A 333 -27.48 14.87 -9.32
#